data_c875a1ffda23f4187972d2ad877bfa68
#
_entry.id   c875a1ffda23f4187972d2ad877bfa68
#
_cell.length_a   1.000
_cell.length_b   1.000
_cell.length_c   1.000
_cell.angle_alpha   90.00
_cell.angle_beta   90.00
_cell.angle_gamma   90.00
#
_symmetry.space_group_name_H-M   'P 1'
#
loop_
_entity.id
_entity.type
_entity.pdbx_description
1 polymer ?
#
loop_
_entity_poly.entity_id
_entity_poly.type
_entity_poly.pdbx_seq_one_letter_code
_entity_poly.pdbx_strand_id
1 'polypeptide(L)'
;VLPTFSQELKNITSGNIGWLLNDELKTDYYLFVYHHIEGGTGNYSRDKALLTRENIKYTKAILIEKEKILEIIKESIGLNKEELRELTQSIETEFKETGETKFQYKDNHLIPYKKGQETCYFVVSKYIKEQPINCIVRRDALEENALKVFEIKE
;
A
#
# COMPACT_ATOMS: atom_id res chain seq x y z
N VAL A 1 -2.21 -4.48 -14.75
CA VAL A 1 -1.67 -4.84 -13.42
C VAL A 1 -1.45 -3.57 -12.61
N LEU A 2 -1.93 -3.53 -11.39
CA LEU A 2 -1.66 -2.41 -10.48
C LEU A 2 -0.17 -2.40 -10.11
N PRO A 3 0.51 -1.25 -10.23
CA PRO A 3 1.94 -1.15 -9.95
C PRO A 3 2.28 -1.07 -8.45
N THR A 4 1.28 -1.03 -7.58
CA THR A 4 1.43 -0.79 -6.14
C THR A 4 0.45 -1.62 -5.33
N PHE A 5 0.78 -1.83 -4.05
CA PHE A 5 -0.09 -2.43 -3.04
C PHE A 5 -0.29 -1.50 -1.85
N SER A 6 -1.47 -1.57 -1.25
CA SER A 6 -1.90 -0.77 -0.13
C SER A 6 -1.65 -1.50 1.19
N GLN A 7 -1.04 -0.82 2.15
CA GLN A 7 -0.73 -1.31 3.49
C GLN A 7 -1.44 -0.42 4.51
N GLU A 8 -2.50 -0.90 5.15
CA GLU A 8 -3.23 -0.10 6.14
C GLU A 8 -2.39 0.16 7.38
N LEU A 9 -2.26 1.45 7.73
CA LEU A 9 -1.52 1.92 8.90
C LEU A 9 -2.45 2.29 10.06
N LYS A 10 -3.59 2.93 9.75
CA LYS A 10 -4.55 3.43 10.74
C LYS A 10 -5.91 3.59 10.12
N ASN A 11 -6.97 3.37 10.91
CA ASN A 11 -8.34 3.72 10.60
C ASN A 11 -8.69 5.01 11.33
N ILE A 12 -9.01 6.10 10.60
CA ILE A 12 -9.26 7.41 11.20
C ILE A 12 -10.56 7.40 12.01
N THR A 13 -11.62 6.78 11.49
CA THR A 13 -12.94 6.81 12.11
C THR A 13 -13.00 6.09 13.45
N SER A 14 -12.35 4.91 13.55
CA SER A 14 -12.33 4.12 14.79
C SER A 14 -11.11 4.42 15.67
N GLY A 15 -10.08 5.06 15.14
CA GLY A 15 -8.79 5.24 15.81
C GLY A 15 -7.93 3.97 15.86
N ASN A 16 -8.40 2.86 15.29
CA ASN A 16 -7.70 1.58 15.36
C ASN A 16 -6.39 1.60 14.54
N ILE A 17 -5.37 0.95 15.08
CA ILE A 17 -4.11 0.71 14.38
C ILE A 17 -4.37 -0.30 13.26
N GLY A 18 -3.89 0.03 12.05
CA GLY A 18 -3.98 -0.83 10.87
C GLY A 18 -3.12 -2.08 11.00
N TRP A 19 -3.43 -3.07 10.19
CA TRP A 19 -2.84 -4.41 10.29
C TRP A 19 -1.30 -4.44 10.13
N LEU A 20 -0.69 -3.51 9.40
CA LEU A 20 0.78 -3.47 9.27
C LEU A 20 1.46 -3.06 10.58
N LEU A 21 0.88 -2.12 11.34
CA LEU A 21 1.48 -1.58 12.57
C LEU A 21 0.97 -2.26 13.84
N ASN A 22 -0.07 -3.10 13.76
CA ASN A 22 -0.67 -3.74 14.91
C ASN A 22 0.15 -4.96 15.36
N ASP A 23 0.69 -4.89 16.58
CA ASP A 23 1.49 -5.96 17.18
C ASP A 23 0.65 -7.06 17.84
N GLU A 24 -0.64 -6.81 18.07
CA GLU A 24 -1.56 -7.82 18.62
C GLU A 24 -1.97 -8.84 17.56
N LEU A 25 -1.84 -8.51 16.27
CA LEU A 25 -2.12 -9.41 15.17
C LEU A 25 -0.94 -10.36 14.96
N LYS A 26 -1.18 -11.65 15.13
CA LYS A 26 -0.20 -12.72 14.87
C LYS A 26 -0.07 -13.01 13.37
N THR A 27 0.26 -11.98 12.62
CA THR A 27 0.44 -12.08 11.16
C THR A 27 1.92 -11.85 10.86
N ASP A 28 2.60 -12.92 10.46
CA ASP A 28 4.04 -12.87 10.13
C ASP A 28 4.25 -12.67 8.61
N TYR A 29 3.30 -13.10 7.80
CA TYR A 29 3.40 -13.08 6.34
C TYR A 29 2.18 -12.47 5.68
N TYR A 30 2.40 -11.86 4.53
CA TYR A 30 1.34 -11.38 3.62
C TYR A 30 1.47 -12.03 2.26
N LEU A 31 0.33 -12.32 1.65
CA LEU A 31 0.23 -12.81 0.29
C LEU A 31 -0.51 -11.78 -0.56
N PHE A 32 0.24 -11.05 -1.39
CA PHE A 32 -0.34 -10.11 -2.35
C PHE A 32 -0.61 -10.83 -3.67
N VAL A 33 -1.87 -10.80 -4.10
CA VAL A 33 -2.28 -11.48 -5.34
C VAL A 33 -2.75 -10.46 -6.36
N TYR A 34 -2.30 -10.59 -7.60
CA TYR A 34 -2.76 -9.77 -8.69
C TYR A 34 -2.88 -10.56 -10.00
N HIS A 35 -3.81 -10.12 -10.83
CA HIS A 35 -4.08 -10.72 -12.13
C HIS A 35 -3.56 -9.84 -13.26
N HIS A 36 -2.92 -10.47 -14.25
CA HIS A 36 -2.66 -9.83 -15.52
C HIS A 36 -3.83 -10.10 -16.46
N ILE A 37 -4.48 -9.02 -16.92
CA ILE A 37 -5.70 -9.09 -17.73
C ILE A 37 -5.35 -8.71 -19.16
N GLU A 38 -5.84 -9.47 -20.13
CA GLU A 38 -5.70 -9.15 -21.55
C GLU A 38 -6.41 -7.82 -21.87
N GLY A 39 -5.74 -6.93 -22.61
CA GLY A 39 -6.28 -5.61 -22.92
C GLY A 39 -6.40 -4.65 -21.74
N GLY A 40 -5.93 -5.05 -20.55
CA GLY A 40 -5.98 -4.21 -19.36
C GLY A 40 -5.06 -2.99 -19.47
N THR A 41 -5.56 -1.84 -19.02
CA THR A 41 -4.85 -0.54 -19.03
C THR A 41 -4.07 -0.27 -17.77
N GLY A 42 -4.26 -1.08 -16.71
CA GLY A 42 -3.75 -0.85 -15.35
C GLY A 42 -4.62 0.13 -14.54
N ASN A 43 -5.74 0.58 -15.09
CA ASN A 43 -6.71 1.42 -14.40
C ASN A 43 -7.92 0.58 -13.99
N TYR A 44 -8.08 0.37 -12.68
CA TYR A 44 -9.16 -0.47 -12.15
C TYR A 44 -10.56 -0.07 -12.65
N SER A 45 -10.87 1.22 -12.71
CA SER A 45 -12.19 1.69 -13.12
C SER A 45 -12.52 1.36 -14.58
N ARG A 46 -11.49 1.27 -15.43
CA ARG A 46 -11.62 0.87 -16.84
C ARG A 46 -11.58 -0.65 -17.00
N ASP A 47 -10.72 -1.30 -16.23
CA ASP A 47 -10.39 -2.72 -16.41
C ASP A 47 -11.34 -3.65 -15.65
N LYS A 48 -12.15 -3.14 -14.70
CA LYS A 48 -13.06 -3.98 -13.89
C LYS A 48 -14.04 -4.84 -14.70
N ALA A 49 -14.47 -4.33 -15.86
CA ALA A 49 -15.35 -5.09 -16.77
C ALA A 49 -14.61 -6.22 -17.51
N LEU A 50 -13.28 -6.16 -17.58
CA LEU A 50 -12.40 -7.18 -18.18
C LEU A 50 -11.95 -8.23 -17.14
N LEU A 51 -12.31 -8.07 -15.86
CA LEU A 51 -11.93 -8.99 -14.79
C LEU A 51 -12.84 -10.24 -14.83
N THR A 52 -12.70 -11.01 -15.88
CA THR A 52 -13.35 -12.32 -16.05
C THR A 52 -12.27 -13.40 -16.17
N ARG A 53 -12.63 -14.64 -15.93
CA ARG A 53 -11.69 -15.78 -16.00
C ARG A 53 -11.00 -15.85 -17.37
N GLU A 54 -11.76 -15.64 -18.44
CA GLU A 54 -11.30 -15.77 -19.83
C GLU A 54 -10.26 -14.69 -20.20
N ASN A 55 -10.27 -13.56 -19.49
CA ASN A 55 -9.36 -12.45 -19.74
C ASN A 55 -8.12 -12.46 -18.85
N ILE A 56 -8.04 -13.36 -17.85
CA ILE A 56 -6.87 -13.50 -17.00
C ILE A 56 -5.82 -14.33 -17.72
N LYS A 57 -4.69 -13.72 -18.09
CA LYS A 57 -3.57 -14.40 -18.74
C LYS A 57 -2.68 -15.15 -17.75
N TYR A 58 -2.45 -14.55 -16.60
CA TYR A 58 -1.74 -15.15 -15.49
C TYR A 58 -2.06 -14.45 -14.19
N THR A 59 -1.84 -15.18 -13.11
CA THR A 59 -1.94 -14.66 -11.74
C THR A 59 -0.57 -14.73 -11.10
N LYS A 60 -0.13 -13.63 -10.51
CA LYS A 60 1.04 -13.64 -9.62
C LYS A 60 0.63 -13.47 -8.18
N ALA A 61 1.39 -14.10 -7.28
CA ALA A 61 1.26 -13.91 -5.86
C ALA A 61 2.65 -13.67 -5.24
N ILE A 62 2.75 -12.67 -4.37
CA ILE A 62 3.97 -12.27 -3.67
C ILE A 62 3.79 -12.67 -2.22
N LEU A 63 4.55 -13.64 -1.74
CA LEU A 63 4.64 -13.99 -0.32
C LEU A 63 5.79 -13.22 0.30
N ILE A 64 5.51 -12.39 1.30
CA ILE A 64 6.49 -11.53 1.94
C ILE A 64 6.28 -11.48 3.46
N GLU A 65 7.36 -11.39 4.20
CA GLU A 65 7.31 -11.19 5.66
C GLU A 65 6.86 -9.77 6.00
N LYS A 66 6.07 -9.64 7.07
CA LYS A 66 5.62 -8.34 7.60
C LYS A 66 6.81 -7.41 7.86
N GLU A 67 7.85 -7.93 8.51
CA GLU A 67 9.05 -7.17 8.84
C GLU A 67 9.77 -6.65 7.59
N LYS A 68 9.78 -7.42 6.49
CA LYS A 68 10.35 -6.97 5.21
C LYS A 68 9.60 -5.79 4.60
N ILE A 69 8.28 -5.75 4.75
CA ILE A 69 7.50 -4.58 4.30
C ILE A 69 7.89 -3.34 5.12
N LEU A 70 8.06 -3.48 6.43
CA LEU A 70 8.51 -2.39 7.31
C LEU A 70 9.94 -1.95 6.98
N GLU A 71 10.85 -2.87 6.64
CA GLU A 71 12.20 -2.56 6.17
C GLU A 71 12.17 -1.76 4.86
N ILE A 72 11.37 -2.18 3.86
CA ILE A 72 11.21 -1.43 2.60
C ILE A 72 10.75 0.01 2.86
N ILE A 73 9.75 0.19 3.75
CA ILE A 73 9.27 1.52 4.11
C ILE A 73 10.38 2.31 4.79
N LYS A 74 11.08 1.72 5.76
CA LYS A 74 12.19 2.36 6.47
C LYS A 74 13.32 2.77 5.53
N GLU A 75 13.71 1.93 4.60
CA GLU A 75 14.73 2.24 3.59
C GLU A 75 14.28 3.37 2.66
N SER A 76 12.98 3.43 2.35
CA SER A 76 12.42 4.45 1.45
C SER A 76 12.32 5.84 2.08
N ILE A 77 11.88 5.92 3.33
CA ILE A 77 11.54 7.21 3.98
C ILE A 77 12.28 7.47 5.29
N GLY A 78 13.11 6.54 5.76
CA GLY A 78 13.94 6.69 6.96
C GLY A 78 13.21 6.51 8.30
N LEU A 79 11.92 6.12 8.31
CA LEU A 79 11.13 6.00 9.53
C LEU A 79 11.02 4.55 9.99
N ASN A 80 11.25 4.32 11.28
CA ASN A 80 10.94 3.04 11.92
C ASN A 80 9.43 2.90 12.21
N LYS A 81 9.01 1.78 12.79
CA LYS A 81 7.60 1.46 13.04
C LYS A 81 6.90 2.45 13.96
N GLU A 82 7.58 2.89 15.03
CA GLU A 82 7.06 3.87 16.00
C GLU A 82 6.90 5.24 15.35
N GLU A 83 7.91 5.70 14.64
CA GLU A 83 7.88 6.95 13.88
C GLU A 83 6.81 6.92 12.79
N LEU A 84 6.59 5.76 12.15
CA LEU A 84 5.51 5.58 11.19
C LEU A 84 4.11 5.68 11.84
N ARG A 85 3.96 5.21 13.10
CA ARG A 85 2.73 5.43 13.89
C ARG A 85 2.50 6.92 14.16
N GLU A 86 3.53 7.64 14.57
CA GLU A 86 3.45 9.09 14.81
C GLU A 86 3.11 9.85 13.51
N LEU A 87 3.70 9.44 12.37
CA LEU A 87 3.39 10.03 11.08
C LEU A 87 1.92 9.86 10.70
N THR A 88 1.25 8.76 11.09
CA THR A 88 -0.19 8.60 10.82
C THR A 88 -1.02 9.69 11.50
N GLN A 89 -0.60 10.18 12.66
CA GLN A 89 -1.27 11.28 13.35
C GLN A 89 -1.11 12.60 12.59
N SER A 90 0.08 12.86 12.06
CA SER A 90 0.33 14.04 11.23
C SER A 90 -0.46 14.01 9.93
N ILE A 91 -0.56 12.83 9.28
CA ILE A 91 -1.40 12.64 8.07
C ILE A 91 -2.88 12.90 8.39
N GLU A 92 -3.38 12.37 9.50
CA GLU A 92 -4.77 12.57 9.92
C GLU A 92 -5.08 14.06 10.16
N THR A 93 -4.17 14.78 10.83
CA THR A 93 -4.30 16.20 11.10
C THR A 93 -4.33 16.99 9.79
N GLU A 94 -3.35 16.78 8.92
CA GLU A 94 -3.26 17.47 7.64
C GLU A 94 -4.46 17.18 6.74
N PHE A 95 -4.94 15.92 6.71
CA PHE A 95 -6.16 15.55 5.98
C PHE A 95 -7.39 16.30 6.50
N LYS A 96 -7.56 16.41 7.82
CA LYS A 96 -8.70 17.12 8.44
C LYS A 96 -8.66 18.63 8.19
N GLU A 97 -7.48 19.22 8.17
CA GLU A 97 -7.29 20.66 7.98
C GLU A 97 -7.39 21.09 6.51
N THR A 98 -6.80 20.31 5.60
CA THR A 98 -6.65 20.70 4.18
C THR A 98 -7.58 19.95 3.23
N GLY A 99 -8.05 18.77 3.60
CA GLY A 99 -8.74 17.83 2.71
C GLY A 99 -7.83 17.10 1.73
N GLU A 100 -6.48 17.31 1.82
CA GLU A 100 -5.52 16.57 1.00
C GLU A 100 -5.57 15.07 1.35
N THR A 101 -5.48 14.23 0.33
CA THR A 101 -5.63 12.77 0.49
C THR A 101 -4.41 11.97 0.12
N LYS A 102 -3.39 12.62 -0.45
CA LYS A 102 -2.16 11.94 -0.89
C LYS A 102 -0.94 12.69 -0.40
N PHE A 103 -0.08 11.98 0.29
CA PHE A 103 1.10 12.53 0.94
C PHE A 103 2.35 11.74 0.59
N GLN A 104 3.49 12.42 0.65
CA GLN A 104 4.82 11.81 0.68
C GLN A 104 5.60 12.36 1.87
N TYR A 105 6.52 11.54 2.41
CA TYR A 105 7.44 11.95 3.44
C TYR A 105 8.83 12.11 2.82
N LYS A 106 9.35 13.31 2.86
CA LYS A 106 10.63 13.66 2.23
C LYS A 106 11.34 14.75 3.03
N ASP A 107 12.66 14.63 3.17
CA ASP A 107 13.50 15.59 3.89
C ASP A 107 12.96 15.90 5.32
N ASN A 108 12.49 14.86 6.01
CA ASN A 108 11.84 14.90 7.33
C ASN A 108 10.53 15.72 7.38
N HIS A 109 9.85 15.89 6.25
CA HIS A 109 8.59 16.64 6.17
C HIS A 109 7.50 15.80 5.46
N LEU A 110 6.28 15.91 6.00
CA LEU A 110 5.06 15.45 5.32
C LEU A 110 4.64 16.54 4.33
N ILE A 111 4.53 16.19 3.06
CA ILE A 111 4.13 17.12 2.00
C ILE A 111 3.10 16.47 1.07
N PRO A 112 2.27 17.24 0.34
CA PRO A 112 1.40 16.68 -0.68
C PRO A 112 2.16 15.86 -1.70
N TYR A 113 1.62 14.69 -2.06
CA TYR A 113 2.26 13.78 -3.01
C TYR A 113 2.31 14.41 -4.41
N LYS A 114 3.50 14.49 -4.97
CA LYS A 114 3.72 14.80 -6.38
C LYS A 114 4.09 13.51 -7.08
N LYS A 115 3.40 13.18 -8.17
CA LYS A 115 3.66 11.96 -8.94
C LYS A 115 5.16 11.84 -9.25
N GLY A 116 5.79 10.77 -8.78
CA GLY A 116 7.22 10.52 -8.88
C GLY A 116 7.53 9.03 -8.92
N GLN A 117 8.77 8.69 -8.62
CA GLN A 117 9.27 7.30 -8.58
C GLN A 117 9.49 6.80 -7.15
N GLU A 118 8.82 7.41 -6.18
CA GLU A 118 8.94 7.01 -4.77
C GLU A 118 8.55 5.54 -4.60
N THR A 119 9.32 4.83 -3.77
CA THR A 119 9.04 3.43 -3.41
C THR A 119 7.76 3.32 -2.61
N CYS A 120 7.46 4.32 -1.76
CA CYS A 120 6.19 4.40 -1.04
C CYS A 120 5.69 5.84 -0.90
N TYR A 121 4.37 5.96 -0.72
CA TYR A 121 3.66 7.20 -0.40
C TYR A 121 2.37 6.88 0.38
N PHE A 122 1.66 7.89 0.87
CA PHE A 122 0.51 7.70 1.74
C PHE A 122 -0.78 8.16 1.08
N VAL A 123 -1.86 7.44 1.35
CA VAL A 123 -3.20 7.76 0.84
C VAL A 123 -4.25 7.63 1.95
N VAL A 124 -5.07 8.65 2.10
CA VAL A 124 -6.32 8.58 2.89
C VAL A 124 -7.48 8.24 1.95
N SER A 125 -8.13 7.11 2.19
CA SER A 125 -9.27 6.65 1.37
C SER A 125 -10.57 7.31 1.84
N LYS A 126 -10.76 8.58 1.54
CA LYS A 126 -11.86 9.43 2.07
C LYS A 126 -13.27 8.96 1.72
N TYR A 127 -13.45 8.15 0.69
CA TYR A 127 -14.75 7.62 0.28
C TYR A 127 -15.15 6.32 0.97
N ILE A 128 -14.25 5.74 1.76
CA ILE A 128 -14.53 4.57 2.59
C ILE A 128 -14.91 5.07 3.98
N LYS A 129 -15.94 4.48 4.59
CA LYS A 129 -16.49 4.90 5.88
C LYS A 129 -15.42 4.96 6.98
N GLU A 130 -14.52 4.00 6.98
CA GLU A 130 -13.43 3.87 7.94
C GLU A 130 -12.33 4.91 7.74
N GLN A 131 -12.23 5.51 6.55
CA GLN A 131 -11.19 6.45 6.15
C GLN A 131 -9.78 5.95 6.49
N PRO A 132 -9.37 4.80 5.96
CA PRO A 132 -8.05 4.25 6.28
C PRO A 132 -6.93 5.11 5.71
N ILE A 133 -5.87 5.28 6.51
CA ILE A 133 -4.57 5.76 6.09
C ILE A 133 -3.77 4.55 5.61
N ASN A 134 -3.35 4.58 4.36
CA ASN A 134 -2.58 3.51 3.75
C ASN A 134 -1.19 4.00 3.35
N CYS A 135 -0.17 3.19 3.59
CA CYS A 135 1.10 3.29 2.88
C CYS A 135 0.97 2.50 1.58
N ILE A 136 1.21 3.15 0.47
CA ILE A 136 1.21 2.54 -0.85
C ILE A 136 2.64 2.19 -1.20
N VAL A 137 2.93 0.90 -1.37
CA VAL A 137 4.27 0.39 -1.68
C VAL A 137 4.32 -0.11 -3.12
N ARG A 138 5.40 0.19 -3.83
CA ARG A 138 5.60 -0.29 -5.20
C ARG A 138 5.73 -1.80 -5.24
N ARG A 139 5.11 -2.40 -6.25
CA ARG A 139 5.10 -3.84 -6.45
C ARG A 139 6.50 -4.41 -6.68
N ASP A 140 7.35 -3.74 -7.47
CA ASP A 140 8.71 -4.19 -7.74
C ASP A 140 9.53 -4.29 -6.44
N ALA A 141 9.43 -3.32 -5.54
CA ALA A 141 10.09 -3.38 -4.24
C ALA A 141 9.60 -4.57 -3.39
N LEU A 142 8.30 -4.90 -3.44
CA LEU A 142 7.77 -6.08 -2.78
C LEU A 142 8.25 -7.39 -3.42
N GLU A 143 8.30 -7.46 -4.77
CA GLU A 143 8.79 -8.64 -5.50
C GLU A 143 10.27 -8.91 -5.22
N GLU A 144 11.11 -7.87 -5.20
CA GLU A 144 12.55 -7.95 -4.94
C GLU A 144 12.88 -8.45 -3.52
N ASN A 145 11.99 -8.15 -2.54
CA ASN A 145 12.14 -8.54 -1.14
C ASN A 145 11.25 -9.71 -0.73
N ALA A 146 10.57 -10.34 -1.68
CA ALA A 146 9.67 -11.45 -1.41
C ALA A 146 10.41 -12.71 -0.96
N LEU A 147 9.84 -13.43 0.01
CA LEU A 147 10.26 -14.79 0.32
C LEU A 147 10.04 -15.70 -0.89
N LYS A 148 8.91 -15.49 -1.59
CA LYS A 148 8.57 -16.23 -2.80
C LYS A 148 7.61 -15.45 -3.70
N VAL A 149 7.84 -15.53 -5.01
CA VAL A 149 6.91 -15.06 -6.03
C VAL A 149 6.39 -16.26 -6.80
N PHE A 150 5.07 -16.39 -6.86
CA PHE A 150 4.40 -17.45 -7.63
C PHE A 150 3.84 -16.84 -8.91
N GLU A 151 3.92 -17.56 -9.99
CA GLU A 151 3.26 -17.23 -11.24
C GLU A 151 2.47 -18.44 -11.73
N ILE A 152 1.16 -18.28 -11.84
CA ILE A 152 0.24 -19.31 -12.32
C ILE A 152 -0.26 -18.86 -13.70
N LYS A 153 0.07 -19.65 -14.71
CA LYS A 153 -0.44 -19.50 -16.10
C LYS A 153 -1.52 -20.55 -16.33
N GLU A 154 -2.56 -20.17 -17.02
CA GLU A 154 -3.52 -21.14 -17.56
C GLU A 154 -2.92 -21.95 -18.71
#